data_9e8009b6c758439d4bfd1e261c2762c7
#
_entry.id   9e8009b6c758439d4bfd1e261c2762c7
#
_cell.length_a   1.000
_cell.length_b   1.000
_cell.length_c   1.000
_cell.angle_alpha   90.00
_cell.angle_beta   90.00
_cell.angle_gamma   90.00
#
_symmetry.space_group_name_H-M   'P 1'
#
loop_
_entity.id
_entity.type
_entity.pdbx_description
1 polymer ?
#
loop_
_entity_poly.entity_id
_entity_poly.type
_entity_poly.pdbx_seq_one_letter_code
_entity_poly.pdbx_strand_id
1 'polypeptide(L)'
;MNSESLKKQLTRKFEDTFATPEGFKRFLNIWPPLAASGITVTDVADDWSYGRLELRLNRLNANIHGAAFGGSLYAMTDVLFGALVMFRLGLRDWEAWTRTGSFEYIRPGARGAYLEVEITDELVERIHRETEGGYSTVIDYTSVVRDKDGGVVGIGQQDLYVRRRSKTKPPANPAQLEQVSGENLIAAARTLARLGMRDDEHRQRLVEHERVARRCIAPEARAVAWLQGVLALGHVTFEDYQAAGLPPVVLEALTSEAPSRAARQLIAQVAEARESLDKY
;
A
#
# COMPACT_ATOMS: atom_id res chain seq x y z
N MET A 1 -27.46 -20.14 -33.64
CA MET A 1 -26.41 -19.98 -32.58
C MET A 1 -26.91 -18.91 -31.64
N ASN A 2 -27.17 -19.28 -30.39
CA ASN A 2 -27.88 -18.39 -29.45
C ASN A 2 -26.92 -17.24 -29.01
N SER A 3 -27.39 -15.99 -28.97
CA SER A 3 -26.63 -14.78 -28.58
C SER A 3 -25.83 -14.96 -27.26
N GLU A 4 -26.38 -15.73 -26.33
CA GLU A 4 -25.73 -16.09 -25.06
C GLU A 4 -24.52 -17.02 -25.21
N SER A 5 -24.59 -17.97 -26.16
CA SER A 5 -23.50 -18.87 -26.49
C SER A 5 -22.33 -18.11 -27.15
N LEU A 6 -22.63 -17.14 -28.01
CA LEU A 6 -21.63 -16.29 -28.66
C LEU A 6 -20.93 -15.37 -27.66
N LYS A 7 -21.68 -14.76 -26.74
CA LYS A 7 -21.11 -13.96 -25.65
C LYS A 7 -20.18 -14.79 -24.77
N LYS A 8 -20.61 -15.97 -24.33
CA LYS A 8 -19.78 -16.88 -23.54
C LYS A 8 -18.49 -17.31 -24.27
N GLN A 9 -18.58 -17.60 -25.58
CA GLN A 9 -17.40 -17.93 -26.38
C GLN A 9 -16.45 -16.76 -26.55
N LEU A 10 -16.98 -15.55 -26.77
CA LEU A 10 -16.16 -14.33 -26.88
C LEU A 10 -15.47 -14.00 -25.54
N THR A 11 -16.20 -14.09 -24.43
CA THR A 11 -15.64 -13.89 -23.08
C THR A 11 -14.53 -14.90 -22.80
N ARG A 12 -14.76 -16.18 -23.11
CA ARG A 12 -13.77 -17.26 -22.90
C ARG A 12 -12.53 -17.06 -23.77
N LYS A 13 -12.70 -16.70 -25.06
CA LYS A 13 -11.58 -16.41 -25.96
C LYS A 13 -10.79 -15.17 -25.54
N PHE A 14 -11.48 -14.18 -24.98
CA PHE A 14 -10.88 -12.99 -24.39
C PHE A 14 -10.06 -13.39 -23.15
N GLU A 15 -10.64 -14.12 -22.21
CA GLU A 15 -9.96 -14.65 -21.04
C GLU A 15 -8.73 -15.51 -21.40
N ASP A 16 -8.85 -16.42 -22.37
CA ASP A 16 -7.77 -17.28 -22.82
C ASP A 16 -6.61 -16.47 -23.46
N THR A 17 -6.91 -15.35 -24.12
CA THR A 17 -5.89 -14.45 -24.70
C THR A 17 -5.11 -13.71 -23.62
N PHE A 18 -5.77 -13.33 -22.53
CA PHE A 18 -5.12 -12.66 -21.38
C PHE A 18 -4.51 -13.64 -20.38
N ALA A 19 -4.82 -14.92 -20.46
CA ALA A 19 -4.28 -15.95 -19.59
C ALA A 19 -2.79 -16.29 -19.87
N THR A 20 -2.19 -15.66 -20.88
CA THR A 20 -0.76 -15.78 -21.15
C THR A 20 -0.02 -14.48 -20.78
N PRO A 21 1.20 -14.54 -20.22
CA PRO A 21 1.98 -13.35 -19.89
C PRO A 21 2.13 -12.38 -21.08
N GLU A 22 2.38 -12.90 -22.27
CA GLU A 22 2.52 -12.08 -23.47
C GLU A 22 1.19 -11.44 -23.91
N GLY A 23 0.07 -12.17 -23.83
CA GLY A 23 -1.28 -11.63 -24.11
C GLY A 23 -1.67 -10.54 -23.12
N PHE A 24 -1.41 -10.75 -21.83
CA PHE A 24 -1.63 -9.79 -20.78
C PHE A 24 -0.78 -8.51 -20.98
N LYS A 25 0.50 -8.67 -21.25
CA LYS A 25 1.42 -7.57 -21.57
C LYS A 25 0.93 -6.74 -22.76
N ARG A 26 0.56 -7.40 -23.87
CA ARG A 26 0.02 -6.70 -25.05
C ARG A 26 -1.25 -5.93 -24.74
N PHE A 27 -2.16 -6.53 -23.99
CA PHE A 27 -3.40 -5.85 -23.58
C PHE A 27 -3.12 -4.62 -22.75
N LEU A 28 -2.36 -4.73 -21.68
CA LEU A 28 -2.05 -3.60 -20.82
C LEU A 28 -1.37 -2.46 -21.57
N ASN A 29 -0.52 -2.79 -22.54
CA ASN A 29 0.19 -1.79 -23.34
C ASN A 29 -0.69 -1.00 -24.31
N ILE A 30 -1.87 -1.52 -24.66
CA ILE A 30 -2.87 -0.82 -25.48
C ILE A 30 -4.06 -0.32 -24.66
N TRP A 31 -4.15 -0.72 -23.38
CA TRP A 31 -5.24 -0.30 -22.52
C TRP A 31 -5.16 1.22 -22.26
N PRO A 32 -6.22 2.00 -22.61
CA PRO A 32 -6.14 3.46 -22.63
C PRO A 32 -5.63 4.12 -21.35
N PRO A 33 -5.99 3.71 -20.14
CA PRO A 33 -5.48 4.31 -18.90
C PRO A 33 -3.96 4.25 -18.78
N LEU A 34 -3.33 3.13 -19.15
CA LEU A 34 -1.87 2.98 -19.09
C LEU A 34 -1.18 3.62 -20.30
N ALA A 35 -1.73 3.41 -21.49
CA ALA A 35 -1.17 3.99 -22.72
C ALA A 35 -1.14 5.52 -22.66
N ALA A 36 -2.22 6.16 -22.18
CA ALA A 36 -2.29 7.62 -21.99
C ALA A 36 -1.34 8.11 -20.91
N SER A 37 -1.16 7.35 -19.84
CA SER A 37 -0.19 7.65 -18.77
C SER A 37 1.26 7.40 -19.18
N GLY A 38 1.51 6.77 -20.34
CA GLY A 38 2.84 6.38 -20.81
C GLY A 38 3.43 5.20 -20.08
N ILE A 39 2.62 4.42 -19.38
CA ILE A 39 3.05 3.21 -18.66
C ILE A 39 3.06 2.04 -19.63
N THR A 40 4.17 1.32 -19.67
CA THR A 40 4.35 0.15 -20.53
C THR A 40 4.83 -1.03 -19.71
N VAL A 41 4.12 -2.15 -19.78
CA VAL A 41 4.59 -3.42 -19.21
C VAL A 41 5.66 -3.98 -20.15
N THR A 42 6.88 -4.11 -19.67
CA THR A 42 8.05 -4.54 -20.44
C THR A 42 8.32 -6.01 -20.27
N ASP A 43 8.05 -6.55 -19.08
CA ASP A 43 8.30 -7.96 -18.78
C ASP A 43 7.23 -8.54 -17.86
N VAL A 44 6.92 -9.82 -18.04
CA VAL A 44 6.09 -10.66 -17.17
C VAL A 44 6.62 -12.08 -17.26
N ALA A 45 6.97 -12.68 -16.13
CA ALA A 45 7.46 -14.05 -16.05
C ALA A 45 6.36 -15.06 -16.44
N ASP A 46 6.76 -16.19 -17.03
CA ASP A 46 5.84 -17.24 -17.51
C ASP A 46 5.00 -17.85 -16.39
N ASP A 47 5.52 -17.85 -15.17
CA ASP A 47 4.85 -18.34 -13.96
C ASP A 47 4.17 -17.23 -13.15
N TRP A 48 4.14 -16.00 -13.67
CA TRP A 48 3.55 -14.83 -13.01
C TRP A 48 4.24 -14.39 -11.70
N SER A 49 5.44 -14.89 -11.42
CA SER A 49 6.20 -14.55 -10.22
C SER A 49 6.83 -13.17 -10.26
N TYR A 50 6.96 -12.60 -11.46
CA TYR A 50 7.64 -11.32 -11.67
C TYR A 50 6.98 -10.51 -12.77
N GLY A 51 7.06 -9.19 -12.65
CA GLY A 51 6.70 -8.28 -13.73
C GLY A 51 7.41 -6.94 -13.60
N ARG A 52 7.61 -6.30 -14.75
CA ARG A 52 8.24 -4.99 -14.86
C ARG A 52 7.45 -4.06 -15.74
N LEU A 53 7.34 -2.81 -15.33
CA LEU A 53 6.81 -1.75 -16.17
C LEU A 53 7.73 -0.54 -16.17
N GLU A 54 7.64 0.22 -17.26
CA GLU A 54 8.45 1.41 -17.48
C GLU A 54 7.60 2.61 -17.89
N LEU A 55 8.04 3.80 -17.53
CA LEU A 55 7.42 5.05 -17.93
C LEU A 55 8.03 5.56 -19.24
N ARG A 56 7.20 5.67 -20.27
CA ARG A 56 7.52 6.34 -21.55
C ARG A 56 7.08 7.79 -21.49
N LEU A 57 7.92 8.63 -20.90
CA LEU A 57 7.63 10.05 -20.80
C LEU A 57 7.70 10.74 -22.16
N ASN A 58 6.66 11.52 -22.49
CA ASN A 58 6.57 12.35 -23.68
C ASN A 58 5.81 13.67 -23.34
N ARG A 59 5.61 14.54 -24.33
CA ARG A 59 4.94 15.84 -24.10
C ARG A 59 3.47 15.75 -23.69
N LEU A 60 2.80 14.61 -23.94
CA LEU A 60 1.37 14.43 -23.62
C LEU A 60 1.15 13.97 -22.17
N ASN A 61 2.14 13.31 -21.56
CA ASN A 61 2.06 12.77 -20.21
C ASN A 61 3.08 13.40 -19.24
N ALA A 62 3.82 14.41 -19.69
CA ALA A 62 4.66 15.23 -18.83
C ALA A 62 3.84 16.31 -18.12
N ASN A 63 4.27 16.69 -16.93
CA ASN A 63 3.76 17.86 -16.23
C ASN A 63 4.38 19.17 -16.81
N ILE A 64 3.98 20.32 -16.29
CA ILE A 64 4.46 21.63 -16.73
C ILE A 64 5.97 21.83 -16.56
N HIS A 65 6.63 21.02 -15.74
CA HIS A 65 8.09 21.07 -15.51
C HIS A 65 8.85 20.08 -16.41
N GLY A 66 8.16 19.36 -17.32
CA GLY A 66 8.77 18.35 -18.19
C GLY A 66 9.06 17.01 -17.49
N ALA A 67 8.68 16.86 -16.23
CA ALA A 67 8.78 15.62 -15.48
C ALA A 67 7.48 14.77 -15.61
N ALA A 68 7.51 13.54 -15.14
CA ALA A 68 6.35 12.67 -15.11
C ALA A 68 5.18 13.30 -14.32
N PHE A 69 3.97 13.17 -14.84
CA PHE A 69 2.77 13.49 -14.07
C PHE A 69 2.70 12.58 -12.83
N GLY A 70 2.50 13.15 -11.64
CA GLY A 70 2.50 12.40 -10.39
C GLY A 70 1.49 11.26 -10.36
N GLY A 71 0.31 11.47 -10.95
CA GLY A 71 -0.71 10.42 -11.10
C GLY A 71 -0.23 9.22 -11.92
N SER A 72 0.64 9.43 -12.93
CA SER A 72 1.24 8.32 -13.69
C SER A 72 2.21 7.50 -12.83
N LEU A 73 3.02 8.14 -11.98
CA LEU A 73 3.91 7.44 -11.05
C LEU A 73 3.12 6.62 -10.03
N TYR A 74 2.01 7.17 -9.51
CA TYR A 74 1.14 6.43 -8.61
C TYR A 74 0.44 5.27 -9.33
N ALA A 75 -0.08 5.48 -10.54
CA ALA A 75 -0.70 4.44 -11.34
C ALA A 75 0.23 3.26 -11.65
N MET A 76 1.56 3.49 -11.76
CA MET A 76 2.52 2.39 -11.90
C MET A 76 2.45 1.40 -10.74
N THR A 77 2.17 1.86 -9.52
CA THR A 77 2.15 1.00 -8.33
C THR A 77 0.90 0.14 -8.20
N ASP A 78 -0.20 0.50 -8.85
CA ASP A 78 -1.49 -0.18 -8.70
C ASP A 78 -1.65 -1.40 -9.64
N VAL A 79 -1.13 -1.32 -10.85
CA VAL A 79 -1.51 -2.21 -11.95
C VAL A 79 -1.04 -3.65 -11.78
N LEU A 80 0.22 -3.84 -11.40
CA LEU A 80 0.90 -5.11 -11.65
C LEU A 80 0.75 -6.10 -10.49
N PHE A 81 0.88 -5.63 -9.25
CA PHE A 81 0.88 -6.51 -8.08
C PHE A 81 -0.41 -7.33 -7.97
N GLY A 82 -1.57 -6.67 -7.96
CA GLY A 82 -2.85 -7.36 -7.85
C GLY A 82 -3.12 -8.32 -9.02
N ALA A 83 -2.72 -7.94 -10.24
CA ALA A 83 -2.86 -8.79 -11.41
C ALA A 83 -1.98 -10.03 -11.31
N LEU A 84 -0.70 -9.90 -10.97
CA LEU A 84 0.22 -11.03 -10.81
C LEU A 84 -0.24 -11.98 -9.70
N VAL A 85 -0.70 -11.43 -8.55
CA VAL A 85 -1.28 -12.25 -7.48
C VAL A 85 -2.47 -13.06 -7.99
N MET A 86 -3.40 -12.44 -8.73
CA MET A 86 -4.57 -13.15 -9.25
C MET A 86 -4.20 -14.25 -10.26
N PHE A 87 -3.26 -13.97 -11.16
CA PHE A 87 -2.82 -14.97 -12.14
C PHE A 87 -2.09 -16.13 -11.47
N ARG A 88 -1.24 -15.85 -10.50
CA ARG A 88 -0.50 -16.88 -9.75
C ARG A 88 -1.41 -17.76 -8.89
N LEU A 89 -2.46 -17.20 -8.31
CA LEU A 89 -3.47 -17.94 -7.56
C LEU A 89 -4.47 -18.67 -8.43
N GLY A 90 -4.65 -18.26 -9.68
CA GLY A 90 -5.65 -18.77 -10.61
C GLY A 90 -6.81 -17.80 -10.80
N LEU A 91 -6.80 -17.05 -11.87
CA LEU A 91 -7.75 -15.97 -12.21
C LEU A 91 -9.23 -16.37 -12.14
N ARG A 92 -9.55 -17.66 -12.37
CA ARG A 92 -10.93 -18.16 -12.37
C ARG A 92 -11.49 -18.33 -10.96
N ASP A 93 -10.63 -18.65 -10.00
CA ASP A 93 -11.03 -19.03 -8.63
C ASP A 93 -10.83 -17.90 -7.61
N TRP A 94 -10.08 -16.86 -7.99
CA TRP A 94 -9.69 -15.79 -7.09
C TRP A 94 -10.11 -14.42 -7.60
N GLU A 95 -10.27 -13.50 -6.67
CA GLU A 95 -10.54 -12.07 -6.89
C GLU A 95 -9.67 -11.25 -5.97
N ALA A 96 -9.13 -10.15 -6.51
CA ALA A 96 -8.34 -9.21 -5.74
C ALA A 96 -8.63 -7.77 -6.19
N TRP A 97 -8.61 -6.84 -5.23
CA TRP A 97 -8.77 -5.40 -5.46
C TRP A 97 -7.89 -4.61 -4.50
N THR A 98 -7.26 -3.58 -5.00
CA THR A 98 -6.62 -2.56 -4.16
C THR A 98 -7.70 -1.84 -3.34
N ARG A 99 -7.56 -1.80 -2.01
CA ARG A 99 -8.48 -1.11 -1.09
C ARG A 99 -8.04 0.31 -0.79
N THR A 100 -6.78 0.43 -0.42
CA THR A 100 -6.16 1.69 -0.03
C THR A 100 -4.83 1.84 -0.73
N GLY A 101 -4.38 3.06 -0.89
CA GLY A 101 -3.08 3.34 -1.45
C GLY A 101 -2.59 4.73 -1.08
N SER A 102 -1.28 4.86 -0.97
CA SER A 102 -0.60 6.13 -0.82
C SER A 102 0.68 6.13 -1.66
N PHE A 103 1.17 7.31 -2.02
CA PHE A 103 2.41 7.45 -2.77
C PHE A 103 3.22 8.61 -2.22
N GLU A 104 4.48 8.35 -1.90
CA GLU A 104 5.45 9.37 -1.50
C GLU A 104 6.35 9.71 -2.69
N TYR A 105 6.36 10.98 -3.09
CA TYR A 105 7.20 11.49 -4.17
C TYR A 105 8.56 11.90 -3.59
N ILE A 106 9.62 11.20 -3.97
CA ILE A 106 10.98 11.44 -3.47
C ILE A 106 11.72 12.41 -4.40
N ARG A 107 11.55 12.21 -5.73
CA ARG A 107 12.13 13.08 -6.76
C ARG A 107 11.27 13.10 -8.02
N PRO A 108 11.45 14.09 -8.93
CA PRO A 108 10.74 14.11 -10.20
C PRO A 108 11.03 12.86 -11.02
N GLY A 109 9.96 12.21 -11.53
CA GLY A 109 10.10 11.07 -12.43
C GLY A 109 10.52 11.51 -13.83
N ALA A 110 11.43 10.78 -14.43
CA ALA A 110 11.94 11.00 -15.78
C ALA A 110 11.60 9.80 -16.70
N ARG A 111 11.89 9.96 -18.00
CA ARG A 111 11.77 8.88 -18.97
C ARG A 111 12.64 7.70 -18.56
N GLY A 112 12.08 6.49 -18.62
CA GLY A 112 12.75 5.26 -18.23
C GLY A 112 12.69 4.98 -16.73
N ALA A 113 11.89 5.76 -15.97
CA ALA A 113 11.53 5.33 -14.62
C ALA A 113 10.79 3.99 -14.69
N TYR A 114 11.09 3.09 -13.77
CA TYR A 114 10.57 1.73 -13.79
C TYR A 114 10.13 1.26 -12.40
N LEU A 115 9.32 0.22 -12.42
CA LEU A 115 8.87 -0.51 -11.23
C LEU A 115 8.95 -2.00 -11.52
N GLU A 116 9.42 -2.75 -10.54
CA GLU A 116 9.46 -4.21 -10.54
C GLU A 116 8.60 -4.74 -9.42
N VAL A 117 7.89 -5.83 -9.71
CA VAL A 117 7.02 -6.53 -8.76
C VAL A 117 7.43 -7.99 -8.76
N GLU A 118 7.60 -8.54 -7.56
CA GLU A 118 7.85 -9.95 -7.35
C GLU A 118 6.75 -10.55 -6.47
N ILE A 119 6.25 -11.72 -6.86
CA ILE A 119 5.27 -12.51 -6.11
C ILE A 119 5.98 -13.79 -5.67
N THR A 120 6.37 -13.83 -4.41
CA THR A 120 7.09 -14.99 -3.85
C THR A 120 6.15 -16.15 -3.53
N ASP A 121 6.70 -17.36 -3.44
CA ASP A 121 5.92 -18.53 -3.05
C ASP A 121 5.41 -18.40 -1.62
N GLU A 122 6.17 -17.81 -0.72
CA GLU A 122 5.76 -17.54 0.66
C GLU A 122 4.54 -16.62 0.73
N LEU A 123 4.44 -15.63 -0.15
CA LEU A 123 3.27 -14.77 -0.26
C LEU A 123 2.04 -15.57 -0.72
N VAL A 124 2.21 -16.43 -1.73
CA VAL A 124 1.13 -17.30 -2.23
C VAL A 124 0.65 -18.26 -1.14
N GLU A 125 1.58 -18.91 -0.43
CA GLU A 125 1.27 -19.80 0.69
C GLU A 125 0.59 -19.05 1.85
N ARG A 126 1.03 -17.82 2.15
CA ARG A 126 0.39 -16.95 3.13
C ARG A 126 -1.06 -16.67 2.75
N ILE A 127 -1.33 -16.29 1.49
CA ILE A 127 -2.70 -16.04 1.01
C ILE A 127 -3.56 -17.29 1.14
N HIS A 128 -3.06 -18.46 0.74
CA HIS A 128 -3.79 -19.72 0.86
C HIS A 128 -4.15 -20.01 2.32
N ARG A 129 -3.19 -19.91 3.22
CA ARG A 129 -3.39 -20.15 4.67
C ARG A 129 -4.38 -19.16 5.29
N GLU A 130 -4.26 -17.86 4.97
CA GLU A 130 -5.12 -16.83 5.53
C GLU A 130 -6.56 -16.86 4.99
N THR A 131 -6.77 -17.45 3.81
CA THR A 131 -8.10 -17.62 3.19
C THR A 131 -8.69 -19.02 3.41
N GLU A 132 -7.99 -19.89 4.09
CA GLU A 132 -8.50 -21.22 4.47
C GLU A 132 -9.79 -21.08 5.31
N GLY A 133 -10.72 -22.01 5.14
CA GLY A 133 -12.03 -21.92 5.81
C GLY A 133 -13.00 -20.92 5.18
N GLY A 134 -12.68 -20.35 4.01
CA GLY A 134 -13.56 -19.44 3.28
C GLY A 134 -13.46 -17.98 3.73
N TYR A 135 -12.34 -17.57 4.30
CA TYR A 135 -12.07 -16.20 4.69
C TYR A 135 -11.57 -15.34 3.51
N SER A 136 -11.57 -14.02 3.69
CA SER A 136 -10.81 -13.07 2.88
C SER A 136 -9.59 -12.60 3.64
N THR A 137 -8.57 -12.16 2.89
CA THR A 137 -7.35 -11.56 3.46
C THR A 137 -7.04 -10.21 2.86
N VAL A 138 -6.18 -9.44 3.50
CA VAL A 138 -5.62 -8.19 3.01
C VAL A 138 -4.11 -8.28 3.07
N ILE A 139 -3.47 -8.04 1.93
CA ILE A 139 -2.02 -8.06 1.80
C ILE A 139 -1.54 -6.63 1.60
N ASP A 140 -0.74 -6.16 2.54
CA ASP A 140 0.01 -4.92 2.40
C ASP A 140 1.25 -5.15 1.53
N TYR A 141 1.53 -4.21 0.62
CA TYR A 141 2.76 -4.26 -0.16
C TYR A 141 3.31 -2.87 -0.44
N THR A 142 4.63 -2.83 -0.64
CA THR A 142 5.36 -1.61 -0.94
C THR A 142 5.95 -1.72 -2.34
N SER A 143 5.63 -0.75 -3.18
CA SER A 143 6.17 -0.60 -4.53
C SER A 143 7.21 0.51 -4.56
N VAL A 144 8.34 0.30 -5.23
CA VAL A 144 9.39 1.31 -5.37
C VAL A 144 9.56 1.65 -6.84
N VAL A 145 9.19 2.88 -7.21
CA VAL A 145 9.49 3.42 -8.54
C VAL A 145 10.92 3.94 -8.53
N ARG A 146 11.72 3.49 -9.49
CA ARG A 146 13.13 3.85 -9.63
C ARG A 146 13.38 4.59 -10.95
N ASP A 147 14.40 5.43 -11.00
CA ASP A 147 14.91 5.97 -12.26
C ASP A 147 15.78 4.91 -13.00
N LYS A 148 16.15 5.24 -14.24
CA LYS A 148 16.99 4.35 -15.07
C LYS A 148 18.34 3.97 -14.45
N ASP A 149 18.83 4.74 -13.47
CA ASP A 149 20.09 4.53 -12.78
C ASP A 149 19.89 3.82 -11.40
N GLY A 150 18.65 3.38 -11.11
CA GLY A 150 18.27 2.65 -9.90
C GLY A 150 17.91 3.53 -8.69
N GLY A 151 18.00 4.86 -8.81
CA GLY A 151 17.65 5.79 -7.75
C GLY A 151 16.14 5.83 -7.48
N VAL A 152 15.73 5.97 -6.22
CA VAL A 152 14.32 5.99 -5.84
C VAL A 152 13.64 7.27 -6.30
N VAL A 153 12.59 7.15 -7.11
CA VAL A 153 11.72 8.23 -7.57
C VAL A 153 10.53 8.42 -6.64
N GLY A 154 9.93 7.32 -6.20
CA GLY A 154 8.83 7.34 -5.26
C GLY A 154 8.52 5.97 -4.69
N ILE A 155 7.73 5.97 -3.61
CA ILE A 155 7.35 4.76 -2.87
C ILE A 155 5.83 4.73 -2.76
N GLY A 156 5.22 3.67 -3.29
CA GLY A 156 3.82 3.37 -3.12
C GLY A 156 3.60 2.36 -1.99
N GLN A 157 2.58 2.58 -1.18
CA GLN A 157 2.08 1.60 -0.21
C GLN A 157 0.62 1.35 -0.49
N GLN A 158 0.22 0.10 -0.57
CA GLN A 158 -1.12 -0.31 -0.96
C GLN A 158 -1.55 -1.56 -0.19
N ASP A 159 -2.86 -1.69 -0.02
CA ASP A 159 -3.51 -2.87 0.54
C ASP A 159 -4.26 -3.58 -0.58
N LEU A 160 -3.94 -4.84 -0.83
CA LEU A 160 -4.65 -5.70 -1.75
C LEU A 160 -5.61 -6.61 -0.97
N TYR A 161 -6.92 -6.44 -1.18
CA TYR A 161 -7.93 -7.36 -0.70
C TYR A 161 -7.97 -8.59 -1.60
N VAL A 162 -7.87 -9.79 -1.04
CA VAL A 162 -7.85 -11.05 -1.77
C VAL A 162 -8.87 -12.03 -1.18
N ARG A 163 -9.61 -12.71 -2.05
CA ARG A 163 -10.56 -13.76 -1.66
C ARG A 163 -10.75 -14.81 -2.74
N ARG A 164 -11.27 -15.96 -2.36
CA ARG A 164 -11.84 -16.89 -3.34
C ARG A 164 -13.11 -16.31 -3.94
N ARG A 165 -13.31 -16.55 -5.24
CA ARG A 165 -14.50 -16.10 -5.97
C ARG A 165 -15.75 -16.73 -5.39
N SER A 166 -16.70 -15.91 -4.93
CA SER A 166 -17.92 -16.36 -4.26
C SER A 166 -19.07 -15.39 -4.57
N LYS A 167 -20.32 -15.89 -4.53
CA LYS A 167 -21.53 -15.05 -4.67
C LYS A 167 -21.71 -14.10 -3.49
N THR A 168 -21.26 -14.49 -2.32
CA THR A 168 -21.35 -13.69 -1.09
C THR A 168 -19.97 -13.24 -0.68
N LYS A 169 -19.87 -12.03 -0.11
CA LYS A 169 -18.61 -11.53 0.46
C LYS A 169 -18.25 -12.40 1.67
N PRO A 170 -17.08 -13.05 1.66
CA PRO A 170 -16.65 -13.84 2.82
C PRO A 170 -16.33 -12.94 4.02
N PRO A 171 -16.39 -13.48 5.26
CA PRO A 171 -15.92 -12.77 6.44
C PRO A 171 -14.42 -12.52 6.34
N ALA A 172 -13.96 -11.46 7.02
CA ALA A 172 -12.52 -11.24 7.21
C ALA A 172 -11.92 -12.35 8.08
N ASN A 173 -10.66 -12.70 7.81
CA ASN A 173 -9.94 -13.64 8.66
C ASN A 173 -9.83 -13.05 10.08
N PRO A 174 -10.19 -13.80 11.15
CA PRO A 174 -10.10 -13.32 12.52
C PRO A 174 -8.70 -12.77 12.90
N ALA A 175 -7.63 -13.38 12.41
CA ALA A 175 -6.27 -12.89 12.62
C ALA A 175 -6.03 -11.49 12.00
N GLN A 176 -6.84 -11.09 11.01
CA GLN A 176 -6.78 -9.76 10.41
C GLN A 176 -7.71 -8.74 11.07
N LEU A 177 -8.66 -9.19 11.89
CA LEU A 177 -9.44 -8.26 12.72
C LEU A 177 -8.54 -7.54 13.74
N GLU A 178 -7.47 -8.18 14.18
CA GLU A 178 -6.44 -7.52 15.00
C GLU A 178 -5.68 -6.46 14.19
N GLN A 179 -5.37 -6.71 12.91
CA GLN A 179 -4.75 -5.72 12.01
C GLN A 179 -5.71 -4.56 11.69
N VAL A 180 -7.00 -4.85 11.46
CA VAL A 180 -8.03 -3.81 11.29
C VAL A 180 -8.17 -2.97 12.56
N SER A 181 -8.08 -3.59 13.74
CA SER A 181 -8.00 -2.88 15.02
C SER A 181 -6.76 -2.00 15.11
N GLY A 182 -5.61 -2.49 14.65
CA GLY A 182 -4.37 -1.73 14.57
C GLY A 182 -4.44 -0.56 13.61
N GLU A 183 -5.07 -0.70 12.44
CA GLU A 183 -5.31 0.38 11.49
C GLU A 183 -6.27 1.43 12.07
N ASN A 184 -7.31 1.03 12.78
CA ASN A 184 -8.22 1.95 13.48
C ASN A 184 -7.48 2.73 14.57
N LEU A 185 -6.57 2.10 15.30
CA LEU A 185 -5.69 2.74 16.26
C LEU A 185 -4.81 3.80 15.60
N ILE A 186 -4.18 3.47 14.47
CA ILE A 186 -3.34 4.40 13.72
C ILE A 186 -4.19 5.56 13.17
N ALA A 187 -5.38 5.29 12.65
CA ALA A 187 -6.29 6.32 12.15
C ALA A 187 -6.73 7.28 13.27
N ALA A 188 -7.06 6.77 14.44
CA ALA A 188 -7.39 7.56 15.62
C ALA A 188 -6.20 8.42 16.07
N ALA A 189 -5.02 7.81 16.19
CA ALA A 189 -3.79 8.53 16.57
C ALA A 189 -3.44 9.65 15.58
N ARG A 190 -3.56 9.39 14.27
CA ARG A 190 -3.35 10.38 13.22
C ARG A 190 -4.35 11.53 13.28
N THR A 191 -5.62 11.24 13.60
CA THR A 191 -6.66 12.26 13.74
C THR A 191 -6.37 13.16 14.94
N LEU A 192 -6.03 12.58 16.09
CA LEU A 192 -5.64 13.31 17.28
C LEU A 192 -4.39 14.16 17.05
N ALA A 193 -3.38 13.63 16.36
CA ALA A 193 -2.17 14.37 16.01
C ALA A 193 -2.51 15.60 15.15
N ARG A 194 -3.38 15.47 14.16
CA ARG A 194 -3.84 16.57 13.29
C ARG A 194 -4.63 17.62 14.07
N LEU A 195 -5.46 17.21 15.02
CA LEU A 195 -6.18 18.13 15.91
C LEU A 195 -5.24 18.87 16.84
N GLY A 196 -4.23 18.18 17.38
CA GLY A 196 -3.23 18.76 18.27
C GLY A 196 -2.22 19.65 17.55
N MET A 197 -1.89 19.37 16.28
CA MET A 197 -0.92 20.10 15.46
C MET A 197 -1.59 20.92 14.34
N ARG A 198 -2.69 21.60 14.65
CA ARG A 198 -3.50 22.32 13.64
C ARG A 198 -2.87 23.62 13.14
N ASP A 199 -1.93 24.20 13.89
CA ASP A 199 -1.30 25.47 13.55
C ASP A 199 -0.20 25.30 12.49
N ASP A 200 0.04 26.33 11.69
CA ASP A 200 1.02 26.28 10.58
C ASP A 200 2.44 25.96 11.07
N GLU A 201 2.81 26.42 12.26
CA GLU A 201 4.09 26.13 12.89
C GLU A 201 4.31 24.63 13.14
N HIS A 202 3.23 23.89 13.43
CA HIS A 202 3.29 22.48 13.78
C HIS A 202 3.09 21.53 12.59
N ARG A 203 2.72 22.04 11.40
CA ARG A 203 2.49 21.21 10.21
C ARG A 203 3.73 20.44 9.76
N GLN A 204 4.91 21.04 9.89
CA GLN A 204 6.17 20.36 9.56
C GLN A 204 6.43 19.19 10.51
N ARG A 205 6.11 19.34 11.79
CA ARG A 205 6.19 18.26 12.78
C ARG A 205 5.25 17.10 12.44
N LEU A 206 4.05 17.40 11.93
CA LEU A 206 3.09 16.36 11.51
C LEU A 206 3.68 15.46 10.41
N VAL A 207 4.39 16.05 9.44
CA VAL A 207 5.07 15.30 8.37
C VAL A 207 6.20 14.42 8.94
N GLU A 208 6.95 14.93 9.92
CA GLU A 208 7.98 14.16 10.60
C GLU A 208 7.38 12.98 11.37
N HIS A 209 6.30 13.20 12.13
CA HIS A 209 5.60 12.15 12.86
C HIS A 209 5.07 11.06 11.91
N GLU A 210 4.54 11.44 10.77
CA GLU A 210 4.12 10.49 9.73
C GLU A 210 5.30 9.65 9.23
N ARG A 211 6.44 10.26 8.94
CA ARG A 211 7.64 9.56 8.47
C ARG A 211 8.15 8.54 9.49
N VAL A 212 8.21 8.94 10.76
CA VAL A 212 8.58 8.04 11.86
C VAL A 212 7.58 6.90 12.00
N ALA A 213 6.27 7.21 12.04
CA ALA A 213 5.20 6.22 12.19
C ALA A 213 5.24 5.16 11.08
N ARG A 214 5.54 5.54 9.83
CA ARG A 214 5.67 4.61 8.69
C ARG A 214 6.81 3.62 8.83
N ARG A 215 7.83 3.92 9.64
CA ARG A 215 8.98 3.04 9.91
C ARG A 215 8.78 2.11 11.08
N CYS A 216 7.83 2.40 11.95
CA CYS A 216 7.49 1.53 13.07
C CYS A 216 6.73 0.29 12.57
N ILE A 217 7.02 -0.87 13.16
CA ILE A 217 6.41 -2.15 12.78
C ILE A 217 5.08 -2.34 13.52
N ALA A 218 5.09 -2.21 14.86
CA ALA A 218 3.90 -2.43 15.67
C ALA A 218 2.89 -1.28 15.51
N PRO A 219 1.57 -1.58 15.37
CA PRO A 219 0.53 -0.56 15.32
C PRO A 219 0.56 0.41 16.49
N GLU A 220 0.83 -0.10 17.70
CA GLU A 220 0.96 0.69 18.93
C GLU A 220 2.17 1.65 18.86
N ALA A 221 3.30 1.19 18.32
CA ALA A 221 4.46 2.06 18.11
C ALA A 221 4.18 3.15 17.06
N ARG A 222 3.43 2.83 16.00
CA ARG A 222 2.95 3.82 15.03
C ARG A 222 2.07 4.87 15.70
N ALA A 223 1.15 4.46 16.58
CA ALA A 223 0.30 5.38 17.33
C ALA A 223 1.13 6.28 18.26
N VAL A 224 2.12 5.73 18.98
CA VAL A 224 3.05 6.51 19.80
C VAL A 224 3.81 7.52 18.95
N ALA A 225 4.33 7.12 17.78
CA ALA A 225 5.04 8.01 16.87
C ALA A 225 4.18 9.18 16.39
N TRP A 226 2.89 8.97 16.10
CA TRP A 226 1.95 10.03 15.74
C TRP A 226 1.69 11.02 16.89
N LEU A 227 1.65 10.54 18.13
CA LEU A 227 1.16 11.31 19.29
C LEU A 227 2.26 11.86 20.19
N GLN A 228 3.51 11.50 19.95
CA GLN A 228 4.63 11.94 20.78
C GLN A 228 4.73 13.47 20.85
N GLY A 229 4.63 14.04 22.05
CA GLY A 229 4.68 15.49 22.29
C GLY A 229 3.41 16.27 21.93
N VAL A 230 2.36 15.63 21.41
CA VAL A 230 1.11 16.28 21.00
C VAL A 230 0.33 16.84 22.19
N LEU A 231 0.29 16.13 23.32
CA LEU A 231 -0.36 16.60 24.55
C LEU A 231 0.25 17.91 25.08
N ALA A 232 1.56 18.08 24.92
CA ALA A 232 2.25 19.29 25.41
C ALA A 232 1.83 20.57 24.65
N LEU A 233 1.18 20.42 23.49
CA LEU A 233 0.66 21.55 22.70
C LEU A 233 -0.67 22.10 23.24
N GLY A 234 -1.35 21.36 24.13
CA GLY A 234 -2.56 21.81 24.82
C GLY A 234 -3.85 21.87 23.99
N HIS A 235 -3.84 21.40 22.73
CA HIS A 235 -5.01 21.39 21.85
C HIS A 235 -5.83 20.10 21.93
N VAL A 236 -5.26 19.04 22.48
CA VAL A 236 -5.91 17.76 22.81
C VAL A 236 -5.56 17.40 24.24
N THR A 237 -6.46 16.69 24.90
CA THR A 237 -6.33 16.30 26.31
C THR A 237 -6.09 14.80 26.45
N PHE A 238 -5.75 14.38 27.67
CA PHE A 238 -5.64 12.95 27.97
C PHE A 238 -7.00 12.24 27.87
N GLU A 239 -8.09 12.93 28.25
CA GLU A 239 -9.46 12.43 28.09
C GLU A 239 -9.83 12.19 26.62
N ASP A 240 -9.35 13.05 25.70
CA ASP A 240 -9.52 12.83 24.26
C ASP A 240 -8.83 11.55 23.80
N TYR A 241 -7.64 11.25 24.34
CA TYR A 241 -6.92 10.01 24.05
C TYR A 241 -7.68 8.78 24.54
N GLN A 242 -8.25 8.85 25.75
CA GLN A 242 -9.07 7.78 26.31
C GLN A 242 -10.38 7.59 25.53
N ALA A 243 -11.06 8.69 25.18
CA ALA A 243 -12.29 8.68 24.38
C ALA A 243 -12.08 8.11 22.98
N ALA A 244 -10.89 8.30 22.39
CA ALA A 244 -10.49 7.71 21.13
C ALA A 244 -10.17 6.20 21.20
N GLY A 245 -10.19 5.60 22.40
CA GLY A 245 -9.95 4.17 22.61
C GLY A 245 -8.49 3.77 22.47
N LEU A 246 -7.55 4.66 22.74
CA LEU A 246 -6.13 4.30 22.70
C LEU A 246 -5.81 3.22 23.76
N PRO A 247 -5.06 2.16 23.40
CA PRO A 247 -4.70 1.10 24.35
C PRO A 247 -3.91 1.63 25.57
N PRO A 248 -4.07 1.03 26.75
CA PRO A 248 -3.36 1.46 27.96
C PRO A 248 -1.84 1.53 27.79
N VAL A 249 -1.23 0.61 27.04
CA VAL A 249 0.21 0.60 26.77
C VAL A 249 0.66 1.80 25.94
N VAL A 250 -0.18 2.29 25.01
CA VAL A 250 0.08 3.51 24.22
C VAL A 250 -0.03 4.74 25.09
N LEU A 251 -1.08 4.82 25.92
CA LEU A 251 -1.25 5.91 26.87
C LEU A 251 -0.06 5.98 27.84
N GLU A 252 0.35 4.85 28.37
CA GLU A 252 1.52 4.75 29.24
C GLU A 252 2.82 5.21 28.56
N ALA A 253 3.04 4.78 27.31
CA ALA A 253 4.21 5.19 26.54
C ALA A 253 4.27 6.70 26.25
N LEU A 254 3.11 7.37 26.23
CA LEU A 254 3.01 8.82 25.95
C LEU A 254 3.08 9.70 27.20
N THR A 255 2.72 9.18 28.38
CA THR A 255 2.48 10.01 29.57
C THR A 255 3.24 9.58 30.83
N SER A 256 3.74 8.34 30.92
CA SER A 256 4.35 7.82 32.12
C SER A 256 5.83 8.20 32.24
N GLU A 257 6.24 8.70 33.40
CA GLU A 257 7.65 8.89 33.75
C GLU A 257 8.40 7.58 34.03
N ALA A 258 7.66 6.51 34.39
CA ALA A 258 8.21 5.20 34.67
C ALA A 258 7.42 4.10 33.90
N PRO A 259 7.55 4.08 32.58
CA PRO A 259 6.77 3.18 31.74
C PRO A 259 7.13 1.70 31.94
N SER A 260 6.16 0.81 31.77
CA SER A 260 6.31 -0.64 31.80
C SER A 260 7.32 -1.12 30.73
N ARG A 261 7.72 -2.39 30.82
CA ARG A 261 8.61 -2.99 29.81
C ARG A 261 7.98 -2.90 28.41
N ALA A 262 6.68 -3.15 28.27
CA ALA A 262 5.97 -3.09 27.00
C ALA A 262 5.94 -1.67 26.42
N ALA A 263 5.62 -0.67 27.24
CA ALA A 263 5.62 0.74 26.83
C ALA A 263 7.04 1.21 26.43
N ARG A 264 8.08 0.81 27.17
CA ARG A 264 9.49 1.09 26.80
C ARG A 264 9.89 0.49 25.46
N GLN A 265 9.40 -0.70 25.12
CA GLN A 265 9.65 -1.30 23.81
C GLN A 265 9.04 -0.48 22.67
N LEU A 266 7.83 0.08 22.86
CA LEU A 266 7.21 0.98 21.87
C LEU A 266 8.03 2.26 21.70
N ILE A 267 8.45 2.87 22.79
CA ILE A 267 9.29 4.09 22.79
C ILE A 267 10.61 3.81 22.07
N ALA A 268 11.25 2.66 22.31
CA ALA A 268 12.49 2.27 21.66
C ALA A 268 12.31 2.10 20.14
N GLN A 269 11.23 1.45 19.68
CA GLN A 269 10.93 1.34 18.24
C GLN A 269 10.76 2.71 17.58
N VAL A 270 10.12 3.65 18.26
CA VAL A 270 9.95 5.02 17.74
C VAL A 270 11.28 5.75 17.66
N ALA A 271 12.16 5.60 18.67
CA ALA A 271 13.49 6.18 18.66
C ALA A 271 14.36 5.63 17.53
N GLU A 272 14.40 4.31 17.35
CA GLU A 272 15.13 3.64 16.25
C GLU A 272 14.60 4.10 14.88
N ALA A 273 13.27 4.19 14.72
CA ALA A 273 12.64 4.68 13.50
C ALA A 273 13.05 6.13 13.19
N ARG A 274 13.15 6.99 14.21
CA ARG A 274 13.61 8.38 14.06
C ARG A 274 15.07 8.46 13.68
N GLU A 275 15.95 7.75 14.37
CA GLU A 275 17.38 7.71 14.04
C GLU A 275 17.64 7.21 12.61
N SER A 276 16.78 6.35 12.09
CA SER A 276 16.88 5.87 10.71
C SER A 276 16.55 6.95 9.67
N LEU A 277 15.79 8.01 10.05
CA LEU A 277 15.50 9.16 9.19
C LEU A 277 16.71 10.07 9.02
N ASP A 278 17.52 10.23 10.06
CA ASP A 278 18.65 11.15 10.07
C ASP A 278 19.86 10.59 9.29
N LYS A 279 19.83 9.31 8.91
CA LYS A 279 20.92 8.62 8.18
C LYS A 279 20.79 8.69 6.65
N TYR A 280 19.69 9.28 6.13
CA TYR A 280 19.40 9.43 4.70
C TYR A 280 18.91 10.85 4.38
#